data_0b8cd53abf13948577ff4660eecce36d
#
_entry.id   0b8cd53abf13948577ff4660eecce36d
#
_cell.length_a   1.000
_cell.length_b   1.000
_cell.length_c   1.000
_cell.angle_alpha   90.00
_cell.angle_beta   90.00
_cell.angle_gamma   90.00
#
_symmetry.space_group_name_H-M   'P 1'
#
loop_
_entity.id
_entity.type
_entity.pdbx_description
1 polymer ?
#
loop_
_entity_poly.entity_id
_entity_poly.type
_entity_poly.pdbx_seq_one_letter_code
_entity_poly.pdbx_strand_id
1 'polypeptide(L)'
;MIAFVHPQAESCSHVFSDLGYTIQIRDTPFDVTNIQGKFLREHVVKSGCCGEKEYLKLYAYTLLDYPIVIHLDLDSLILKPLDDLFIAMLGDNNSSSENGELSKEVKDAQSRVPVMFNDPLPESNKLDAYFTRDYNMVNPGHKHVGVQGGFLIVKPNMEAFHEYVNIVLEGKFFQGSGWEGKGYGGYFGAQQIQGICSFYYDYRHPGTGVELNRCYYNAMADSPRQGGPSGKCRDGRDECQDCTTTPIEEIKSVHFTLCSKPWKCPGLVDTKDICAKFHKEWFRIREDLDKKYAIEMGKEYIKPRGKYKPEVFRGYCKTNGERGFLPLHSY
;
A
#
# COMPACT_ATOMS: atom_id res chain seq x y z
N MET A 1 5.65 15.70 1.78
CA MET A 1 4.60 14.65 1.79
C MET A 1 3.24 15.34 1.61
N ILE A 2 2.26 14.66 0.97
CA ILE A 2 0.91 15.19 0.73
C ILE A 2 -0.08 14.27 1.45
N ALA A 3 -1.06 14.86 2.15
CA ALA A 3 -2.17 14.13 2.74
C ALA A 3 -3.48 14.52 2.06
N PHE A 4 -4.15 13.57 1.42
CA PHE A 4 -5.51 13.73 0.96
C PHE A 4 -6.45 13.47 2.15
N VAL A 5 -7.22 14.48 2.50
CA VAL A 5 -8.13 14.44 3.65
C VAL A 5 -9.56 14.65 3.17
N HIS A 6 -10.43 13.70 3.50
CA HIS A 6 -11.86 13.84 3.20
C HIS A 6 -12.47 14.99 4.04
N PRO A 7 -13.40 15.80 3.52
CA PRO A 7 -14.00 16.93 4.25
C PRO A 7 -14.55 16.55 5.63
N GLN A 8 -15.09 15.34 5.78
CA GLN A 8 -15.58 14.84 7.08
C GLN A 8 -14.48 14.66 8.14
N ALA A 9 -13.22 14.59 7.74
CA ALA A 9 -12.07 14.44 8.63
C ALA A 9 -11.21 15.74 8.70
N GLU A 10 -11.65 16.83 8.08
CA GLU A 10 -10.90 18.08 8.00
C GLU A 10 -10.51 18.64 9.38
N SER A 11 -11.37 18.49 10.38
CA SER A 11 -11.09 18.91 11.75
C SER A 11 -9.86 18.24 12.38
N CYS A 12 -9.45 17.08 11.86
CA CYS A 12 -8.27 16.33 12.31
C CYS A 12 -7.02 16.62 11.44
N SER A 13 -7.13 17.44 10.40
CA SER A 13 -6.04 17.64 9.42
C SER A 13 -4.82 18.38 10.02
N HIS A 14 -5.00 19.16 11.08
CA HIS A 14 -3.93 19.86 11.78
C HIS A 14 -2.81 18.92 12.23
N VAL A 15 -3.13 17.67 12.61
CA VAL A 15 -2.14 16.67 13.02
C VAL A 15 -1.14 16.38 11.89
N PHE A 16 -1.62 16.31 10.65
CA PHE A 16 -0.74 16.09 9.49
C PHE A 16 0.08 17.33 9.15
N SER A 17 -0.52 18.53 9.28
CA SER A 17 0.18 19.80 9.08
C SER A 17 1.35 19.94 10.07
N ASP A 18 1.12 19.62 11.34
CA ASP A 18 2.15 19.64 12.39
C ASP A 18 3.30 18.66 12.12
N LEU A 19 3.03 17.59 11.35
CA LEU A 19 4.03 16.63 10.89
C LEU A 19 4.68 17.00 9.55
N GLY A 20 4.39 18.19 8.99
CA GLY A 20 4.99 18.70 7.77
C GLY A 20 4.35 18.17 6.48
N TYR A 21 3.10 17.68 6.53
CA TYR A 21 2.35 17.32 5.33
C TYR A 21 1.69 18.54 4.70
N THR A 22 1.70 18.61 3.37
CA THR A 22 0.82 19.50 2.61
C THR A 22 -0.57 18.88 2.58
N ILE A 23 -1.56 19.58 3.14
CA ILE A 23 -2.94 19.09 3.23
C ILE A 23 -3.68 19.44 1.95
N GLN A 24 -4.36 18.46 1.38
CA GLN A 24 -5.30 18.65 0.29
C GLN A 24 -6.67 18.09 0.71
N ILE A 25 -7.62 18.96 0.97
CA ILE A 25 -9.00 18.56 1.23
C ILE A 25 -9.62 18.14 -0.10
N ARG A 26 -10.08 16.88 -0.18
CA ARG A 26 -10.68 16.29 -1.37
C ARG A 26 -11.90 15.47 -0.98
N ASP A 27 -12.99 15.68 -1.68
CA ASP A 27 -14.13 14.75 -1.66
C ASP A 27 -13.82 13.52 -2.52
N THR A 28 -14.70 12.52 -2.48
CA THR A 28 -14.62 11.41 -3.47
C THR A 28 -14.62 12.01 -4.88
N PRO A 29 -13.86 11.42 -5.85
CA PRO A 29 -13.72 12.02 -7.18
C PRO A 29 -15.00 11.98 -8.03
N PHE A 30 -16.10 11.47 -7.48
CA PHE A 30 -17.42 11.39 -8.10
C PHE A 30 -18.51 11.35 -7.01
N ASP A 31 -19.72 11.72 -7.39
CA ASP A 31 -20.90 11.50 -6.55
C ASP A 31 -21.45 10.08 -6.83
N VAL A 32 -21.65 9.29 -5.76
CA VAL A 32 -22.17 7.93 -5.85
C VAL A 32 -23.52 7.89 -6.57
N THR A 33 -24.33 8.93 -6.43
CA THR A 33 -25.66 9.02 -7.09
C THR A 33 -25.56 9.05 -8.61
N ASN A 34 -24.41 9.47 -9.16
CA ASN A 34 -24.16 9.52 -10.60
C ASN A 34 -23.68 8.18 -11.19
N ILE A 35 -23.40 7.18 -10.35
CA ILE A 35 -23.04 5.84 -10.84
C ILE A 35 -24.24 5.24 -11.57
N GLN A 36 -24.07 4.94 -12.86
CA GLN A 36 -25.14 4.40 -13.71
C GLN A 36 -25.52 2.97 -13.31
N GLY A 37 -24.52 2.13 -13.02
CA GLY A 37 -24.70 0.75 -12.61
C GLY A 37 -25.40 0.63 -11.25
N LYS A 38 -26.66 0.13 -11.25
CA LYS A 38 -27.49 0.04 -10.06
C LYS A 38 -26.80 -0.74 -8.92
N PHE A 39 -26.20 -1.89 -9.23
CA PHE A 39 -25.58 -2.73 -8.20
C PHE A 39 -24.44 -1.98 -7.50
N LEU A 40 -23.51 -1.38 -8.24
CA LEU A 40 -22.37 -0.65 -7.65
C LEU A 40 -22.87 0.55 -6.84
N ARG A 41 -23.78 1.34 -7.39
CA ARG A 41 -24.37 2.51 -6.72
C ARG A 41 -24.99 2.17 -5.36
N GLU A 42 -25.70 1.03 -5.26
CA GLU A 42 -26.39 0.62 -4.03
C GLU A 42 -25.47 -0.02 -2.99
N HIS A 43 -24.29 -0.54 -3.40
CA HIS A 43 -23.45 -1.36 -2.53
C HIS A 43 -22.09 -0.74 -2.21
N VAL A 44 -21.54 0.13 -3.06
CA VAL A 44 -20.18 0.66 -2.89
C VAL A 44 -19.97 1.38 -1.57
N VAL A 45 -20.95 2.13 -1.09
CA VAL A 45 -20.91 2.89 0.18
C VAL A 45 -20.66 2.00 1.40
N LYS A 46 -21.12 0.74 1.34
CA LYS A 46 -20.99 -0.26 2.42
C LYS A 46 -19.93 -1.31 2.12
N SER A 47 -19.23 -1.18 1.01
CA SER A 47 -18.22 -2.15 0.58
C SER A 47 -16.89 -1.91 1.26
N GLY A 48 -16.08 -2.95 1.43
CA GLY A 48 -14.75 -2.88 1.98
C GLY A 48 -14.67 -2.28 3.38
N CYS A 49 -13.60 -1.57 3.68
CA CYS A 49 -13.42 -0.91 4.98
C CYS A 49 -14.02 0.50 5.04
N CYS A 50 -14.02 1.23 3.93
CA CYS A 50 -14.21 2.69 3.91
C CYS A 50 -15.23 3.15 2.85
N GLY A 51 -15.91 2.23 2.18
CA GLY A 51 -16.88 2.55 1.15
C GLY A 51 -16.28 3.28 -0.06
N GLU A 52 -17.04 4.20 -0.60
CA GLU A 52 -16.63 5.05 -1.73
C GLU A 52 -15.41 5.94 -1.42
N LYS A 53 -15.13 6.20 -0.14
CA LYS A 53 -13.98 7.03 0.26
C LYS A 53 -12.62 6.43 -0.08
N GLU A 54 -12.56 5.13 -0.31
CA GLU A 54 -11.34 4.48 -0.83
C GLU A 54 -10.88 5.10 -2.16
N TYR A 55 -11.79 5.67 -2.94
CA TYR A 55 -11.46 6.31 -4.22
C TYR A 55 -10.69 7.64 -4.08
N LEU A 56 -10.54 8.19 -2.88
CA LEU A 56 -9.60 9.29 -2.62
C LEU A 56 -8.17 8.95 -3.07
N LYS A 57 -7.80 7.67 -3.05
CA LYS A 57 -6.50 7.18 -3.49
C LYS A 57 -6.21 7.48 -4.96
N LEU A 58 -7.24 7.65 -5.79
CA LEU A 58 -7.10 8.03 -7.20
C LEU A 58 -6.47 9.41 -7.38
N TYR A 59 -6.56 10.31 -6.41
CA TYR A 59 -5.90 11.60 -6.50
C TYR A 59 -4.37 11.53 -6.60
N ALA A 60 -3.76 10.38 -6.30
CA ALA A 60 -2.34 10.15 -6.59
C ALA A 60 -2.00 10.38 -8.08
N TYR A 61 -2.92 10.04 -8.99
CA TYR A 61 -2.74 10.24 -10.43
C TYR A 61 -2.82 11.71 -10.86
N THR A 62 -3.34 12.62 -10.03
CA THR A 62 -3.49 14.05 -10.35
C THR A 62 -2.28 14.90 -9.94
N LEU A 63 -1.29 14.33 -9.30
CA LEU A 63 -0.11 15.03 -8.79
C LEU A 63 0.95 15.20 -9.90
N LEU A 64 0.60 15.90 -10.98
CA LEU A 64 1.39 16.01 -12.22
C LEU A 64 2.75 16.72 -12.04
N ASP A 65 2.94 17.47 -10.97
CA ASP A 65 4.22 18.12 -10.65
C ASP A 65 5.29 17.12 -10.20
N TYR A 66 4.92 15.87 -9.98
CA TYR A 66 5.81 14.79 -9.55
C TYR A 66 5.93 13.73 -10.63
N PRO A 67 7.16 13.30 -10.99
CA PRO A 67 7.35 12.26 -12.01
C PRO A 67 6.87 10.89 -11.54
N ILE A 68 6.88 10.64 -10.23
CA ILE A 68 6.41 9.42 -9.57
C ILE A 68 5.76 9.80 -8.24
N VAL A 69 4.70 9.12 -7.89
CA VAL A 69 4.01 9.24 -6.60
C VAL A 69 3.91 7.87 -5.95
N ILE A 70 4.25 7.81 -4.66
CA ILE A 70 3.93 6.65 -3.82
C ILE A 70 2.68 6.99 -3.01
N HIS A 71 1.61 6.23 -3.22
CA HIS A 71 0.47 6.20 -2.34
C HIS A 71 0.68 5.15 -1.25
N LEU A 72 0.51 5.56 0.02
CA LEU A 72 0.63 4.69 1.19
C LEU A 72 -0.59 4.87 2.10
N ASP A 73 -1.10 3.77 2.65
CA ASP A 73 -2.03 3.83 3.77
C ASP A 73 -1.29 4.25 5.05
N LEU A 74 -1.99 4.91 5.99
CA LEU A 74 -1.40 5.45 7.22
C LEU A 74 -0.80 4.39 8.16
N ASP A 75 -1.17 3.13 7.96
CA ASP A 75 -0.64 1.99 8.69
C ASP A 75 0.49 1.27 7.94
N SER A 76 1.18 2.00 7.07
CA SER A 76 2.39 1.55 6.38
C SER A 76 3.65 2.10 7.03
N LEU A 77 4.77 1.39 6.86
CA LEU A 77 6.08 1.79 7.34
C LEU A 77 7.13 1.50 6.27
N ILE A 78 7.88 2.52 5.86
CA ILE A 78 9.04 2.35 4.98
C ILE A 78 10.26 2.03 5.85
N LEU A 79 10.89 0.88 5.63
CA LEU A 79 12.07 0.43 6.34
C LEU A 79 13.36 0.73 5.60
N LYS A 80 13.31 0.81 4.27
CA LYS A 80 14.48 1.01 3.41
C LYS A 80 14.16 1.92 2.23
N PRO A 81 15.20 2.56 1.63
CA PRO A 81 15.04 3.33 0.40
C PRO A 81 14.38 2.52 -0.72
N LEU A 82 13.58 3.22 -1.53
CA LEU A 82 12.87 2.66 -2.68
C LEU A 82 13.46 3.17 -4.01
N ASP A 83 14.68 3.68 -3.97
CA ASP A 83 15.36 4.34 -5.10
C ASP A 83 15.44 3.46 -6.34
N ASP A 84 15.69 2.15 -6.16
CA ASP A 84 15.72 1.20 -7.28
C ASP A 84 14.40 1.16 -8.06
N LEU A 85 13.25 1.29 -7.36
CA LEU A 85 11.94 1.37 -8.02
C LEU A 85 11.80 2.65 -8.84
N PHE A 86 12.29 3.77 -8.31
CA PHE A 86 12.22 5.06 -9.00
C PHE A 86 13.13 5.09 -10.21
N ILE A 87 14.38 4.66 -10.07
CA ILE A 87 15.35 4.61 -11.16
C ILE A 87 14.82 3.66 -12.27
N ALA A 88 14.32 2.49 -11.89
CA ALA A 88 13.78 1.53 -12.84
C ALA A 88 12.52 2.06 -13.58
N MET A 89 11.67 2.85 -12.89
CA MET A 89 10.44 3.40 -13.46
C MET A 89 10.69 4.64 -14.32
N LEU A 90 11.61 5.52 -13.92
CA LEU A 90 11.93 6.74 -14.67
C LEU A 90 12.79 6.45 -15.90
N GLY A 91 13.63 5.42 -15.84
CA GLY A 91 14.58 5.11 -16.90
C GLY A 91 15.60 6.23 -17.08
N ASP A 92 16.19 6.28 -18.25
CA ASP A 92 17.18 7.27 -18.62
C ASP A 92 16.57 8.59 -19.11
N ASN A 93 15.88 9.31 -18.21
CA ASN A 93 15.23 10.58 -18.56
C ASN A 93 16.22 11.66 -19.12
N ASN A 94 17.53 11.43 -19.02
CA ASN A 94 18.58 12.35 -19.44
C ASN A 94 19.54 11.77 -20.51
N SER A 95 19.38 10.53 -20.94
CA SER A 95 20.28 9.97 -21.97
C SER A 95 19.62 10.04 -23.35
N SER A 96 20.03 11.02 -24.13
CA SER A 96 20.00 10.97 -25.59
C SER A 96 20.99 9.88 -26.08
N SER A 97 20.80 8.63 -25.64
CA SER A 97 21.54 7.54 -26.27
C SER A 97 20.91 7.32 -27.65
N GLU A 98 21.65 7.69 -28.68
CA GLU A 98 21.24 7.54 -30.09
C GLU A 98 20.83 6.11 -30.47
N ASN A 99 21.03 5.13 -29.57
CA ASN A 99 20.78 3.70 -29.79
C ASN A 99 19.62 3.11 -28.97
N GLY A 100 18.92 3.89 -28.14
CA GLY A 100 17.78 3.37 -27.35
C GLY A 100 18.14 2.35 -26.26
N GLU A 101 19.42 2.15 -25.98
CA GLU A 101 19.85 1.27 -24.88
C GLU A 101 19.75 1.98 -23.52
N LEU A 102 19.19 1.26 -22.52
CA LEU A 102 19.15 1.73 -21.14
C LEU A 102 20.56 1.84 -20.54
N SER A 103 20.78 2.85 -19.72
CA SER A 103 22.04 3.00 -18.98
C SER A 103 22.30 1.81 -18.06
N LYS A 104 23.56 1.64 -17.68
CA LYS A 104 23.96 0.61 -16.71
C LYS A 104 23.21 0.79 -15.38
N GLU A 105 23.04 2.02 -14.94
CA GLU A 105 22.34 2.34 -13.68
C GLU A 105 20.88 1.85 -13.70
N VAL A 106 20.16 2.09 -14.78
CA VAL A 106 18.76 1.62 -14.92
C VAL A 106 18.71 0.10 -15.00
N LYS A 107 19.59 -0.55 -15.76
CA LYS A 107 19.66 -2.02 -15.85
C LYS A 107 19.96 -2.63 -14.47
N ASP A 108 20.93 -2.05 -13.72
CA ASP A 108 21.27 -2.49 -12.38
C ASP A 108 20.09 -2.27 -11.39
N ALA A 109 19.40 -1.14 -11.48
CA ALA A 109 18.21 -0.90 -10.67
C ALA A 109 17.08 -1.92 -10.97
N GLN A 110 16.79 -2.15 -12.25
CA GLN A 110 15.80 -3.14 -12.69
C GLN A 110 16.13 -4.55 -12.17
N SER A 111 17.41 -4.94 -12.19
CA SER A 111 17.82 -6.26 -11.69
C SER A 111 17.67 -6.44 -10.18
N ARG A 112 17.63 -5.32 -9.42
CA ARG A 112 17.43 -5.32 -7.96
C ARG A 112 15.97 -5.24 -7.52
N VAL A 113 15.02 -5.03 -8.46
CA VAL A 113 13.58 -4.99 -8.16
C VAL A 113 13.04 -6.42 -8.05
N PRO A 114 12.70 -6.91 -6.85
CA PRO A 114 12.11 -8.25 -6.69
C PRO A 114 10.65 -8.25 -7.14
N VAL A 115 10.43 -8.73 -8.34
CA VAL A 115 9.10 -8.96 -8.91
C VAL A 115 8.51 -10.30 -8.47
N MET A 116 7.19 -10.46 -8.56
CA MET A 116 6.51 -11.63 -8.01
C MET A 116 6.78 -12.93 -8.79
N PHE A 117 6.80 -12.89 -10.10
CA PHE A 117 6.88 -14.06 -10.96
C PHE A 117 8.15 -14.13 -11.83
N ASN A 118 9.17 -13.35 -11.49
CA ASN A 118 10.40 -13.21 -12.29
C ASN A 118 10.15 -12.79 -13.75
N ASP A 119 9.01 -12.15 -14.01
CA ASP A 119 8.73 -11.58 -15.32
C ASP A 119 9.69 -10.41 -15.58
N PRO A 120 10.16 -10.26 -16.82
CA PRO A 120 10.99 -9.10 -17.16
C PRO A 120 10.19 -7.81 -16.94
N LEU A 121 10.85 -6.82 -16.35
CA LEU A 121 10.23 -5.49 -16.22
C LEU A 121 9.94 -4.93 -17.62
N PRO A 122 8.77 -4.29 -17.82
CA PRO A 122 8.50 -3.55 -19.05
C PRO A 122 9.54 -2.44 -19.25
N GLU A 123 9.68 -1.99 -20.49
CA GLU A 123 10.44 -0.77 -20.77
C GLU A 123 9.90 0.38 -19.91
N SER A 124 10.80 1.22 -19.40
CA SER A 124 10.42 2.31 -18.47
C SER A 124 9.36 3.26 -19.01
N ASN A 125 9.30 3.48 -20.34
CA ASN A 125 8.28 4.28 -20.99
C ASN A 125 6.89 3.63 -21.03
N LYS A 126 6.80 2.31 -20.83
CA LYS A 126 5.55 1.55 -20.75
C LYS A 126 5.12 1.25 -19.33
N LEU A 127 6.02 1.46 -18.36
CA LEU A 127 5.76 1.16 -16.96
C LEU A 127 5.05 2.34 -16.29
N ASP A 128 3.79 2.15 -15.89
CA ASP A 128 2.96 3.16 -15.24
C ASP A 128 2.80 2.96 -13.75
N ALA A 129 2.89 1.70 -13.28
CA ALA A 129 2.72 1.41 -11.86
C ALA A 129 3.51 0.22 -11.34
N TYR A 130 3.89 0.30 -10.05
CA TYR A 130 4.24 -0.84 -9.21
C TYR A 130 3.18 -1.04 -8.13
N PHE A 131 2.83 -2.29 -7.84
CA PHE A 131 1.88 -2.67 -6.80
C PHE A 131 2.19 -4.04 -6.22
N THR A 132 1.57 -4.38 -5.10
CA THR A 132 1.48 -5.76 -4.60
C THR A 132 0.04 -6.24 -4.66
N ARG A 133 -0.19 -7.55 -4.55
CA ARG A 133 -1.54 -8.11 -4.54
C ARG A 133 -1.92 -8.69 -3.17
N ASP A 134 -3.22 -8.66 -2.89
CA ASP A 134 -3.79 -9.16 -1.64
C ASP A 134 -4.28 -10.61 -1.79
N TYR A 135 -3.32 -11.54 -1.82
CA TYR A 135 -3.64 -12.97 -1.92
C TYR A 135 -4.41 -13.51 -0.72
N ASN A 136 -4.40 -12.82 0.42
CA ASN A 136 -5.15 -13.25 1.60
C ASN A 136 -6.67 -13.09 1.45
N MET A 137 -7.11 -12.23 0.53
CA MET A 137 -8.52 -11.95 0.28
C MET A 137 -9.16 -12.85 -0.77
N VAL A 138 -8.42 -13.79 -1.35
CA VAL A 138 -8.92 -14.71 -2.38
C VAL A 138 -8.75 -16.16 -1.99
N ASN A 139 -9.55 -17.04 -2.58
CA ASN A 139 -9.38 -18.48 -2.45
C ASN A 139 -8.16 -18.94 -3.23
N PRO A 140 -7.49 -20.06 -2.79
CA PRO A 140 -6.36 -20.62 -3.51
C PRO A 140 -6.69 -20.91 -4.99
N GLY A 141 -5.77 -20.53 -5.89
CA GLY A 141 -5.92 -20.72 -7.32
C GLY A 141 -6.94 -19.79 -8.00
N HIS A 142 -7.38 -18.74 -7.32
CA HIS A 142 -8.25 -17.73 -7.95
C HIS A 142 -7.50 -16.99 -9.05
N LYS A 143 -8.14 -16.86 -10.23
CA LYS A 143 -7.49 -16.29 -11.43
C LYS A 143 -7.13 -14.82 -11.28
N HIS A 144 -7.99 -14.04 -10.61
CA HIS A 144 -7.82 -12.61 -10.44
C HIS A 144 -7.75 -12.25 -8.96
N VAL A 145 -6.70 -11.54 -8.60
CA VAL A 145 -6.39 -11.13 -7.23
C VAL A 145 -6.34 -9.61 -7.18
N GLY A 146 -6.96 -9.03 -6.16
CA GLY A 146 -6.99 -7.58 -5.98
C GLY A 146 -5.59 -6.99 -5.79
N VAL A 147 -5.34 -5.82 -6.39
CA VAL A 147 -4.19 -4.98 -6.02
C VAL A 147 -4.36 -4.55 -4.58
N GLN A 148 -3.31 -4.64 -3.77
CA GLN A 148 -3.37 -4.18 -2.39
C GLN A 148 -3.33 -2.63 -2.36
N GLY A 149 -4.47 -2.02 -1.99
CA GLY A 149 -4.69 -0.58 -2.11
C GLY A 149 -3.88 0.32 -1.17
N GLY A 150 -3.12 -0.25 -0.24
CA GLY A 150 -2.30 0.50 0.73
C GLY A 150 -0.86 0.75 0.29
N PHE A 151 -0.48 0.27 -0.89
CA PHE A 151 0.84 0.49 -1.49
C PHE A 151 0.72 0.50 -3.00
N LEU A 152 0.84 1.67 -3.58
CA LEU A 152 0.76 1.87 -5.03
C LEU A 152 1.76 2.94 -5.45
N ILE A 153 2.66 2.61 -6.35
CA ILE A 153 3.60 3.56 -6.96
C ILE A 153 3.13 3.81 -8.39
N VAL A 154 2.89 5.05 -8.74
CA VAL A 154 2.33 5.41 -10.06
C VAL A 154 3.07 6.59 -10.68
N LYS A 155 3.06 6.63 -12.01
CA LYS A 155 3.29 7.86 -12.76
C LYS A 155 1.98 8.64 -12.81
N PRO A 156 1.91 9.88 -12.27
CA PRO A 156 0.72 10.70 -12.37
C PRO A 156 0.30 10.92 -13.82
N ASN A 157 -1.00 10.75 -14.08
CA ASN A 157 -1.57 10.87 -15.43
C ASN A 157 -3.07 11.21 -15.33
N MET A 158 -3.47 12.37 -15.88
CA MET A 158 -4.87 12.80 -15.86
C MET A 158 -5.80 11.92 -16.70
N GLU A 159 -5.29 11.32 -17.78
CA GLU A 159 -6.10 10.41 -18.61
C GLU A 159 -6.44 9.15 -17.81
N ALA A 160 -5.46 8.58 -17.10
CA ALA A 160 -5.68 7.46 -16.18
C ALA A 160 -6.69 7.83 -15.08
N PHE A 161 -6.54 9.00 -14.45
CA PHE A 161 -7.49 9.48 -13.44
C PHE A 161 -8.92 9.54 -14.00
N HIS A 162 -9.11 10.18 -15.16
CA HIS A 162 -10.42 10.29 -15.78
C HIS A 162 -10.98 8.93 -16.21
N GLU A 163 -10.13 8.02 -16.71
CA GLU A 163 -10.59 6.68 -17.07
C GLU A 163 -11.08 5.91 -15.84
N TYR A 164 -10.35 5.94 -14.71
CA TYR A 164 -10.82 5.35 -13.46
C TYR A 164 -12.17 5.91 -13.03
N VAL A 165 -12.32 7.23 -13.03
CA VAL A 165 -13.58 7.88 -12.67
C VAL A 165 -14.72 7.45 -13.61
N ASN A 166 -14.47 7.38 -14.92
CA ASN A 166 -15.46 6.96 -15.89
C ASN A 166 -15.86 5.49 -15.71
N ILE A 167 -14.92 4.57 -15.46
CA ILE A 167 -15.21 3.15 -15.16
C ILE A 167 -16.17 3.05 -13.96
N VAL A 168 -15.91 3.84 -12.90
CA VAL A 168 -16.78 3.84 -11.72
C VAL A 168 -18.14 4.44 -12.04
N LEU A 169 -18.23 5.55 -12.77
CA LEU A 169 -19.48 6.19 -13.14
C LEU A 169 -20.33 5.33 -14.06
N GLU A 170 -19.73 4.61 -15.01
CA GLU A 170 -20.45 3.59 -15.78
C GLU A 170 -21.01 2.48 -14.87
N GLY A 171 -20.25 2.13 -13.83
CA GLY A 171 -20.70 1.21 -12.80
C GLY A 171 -21.00 -0.20 -13.27
N LYS A 172 -20.34 -0.66 -14.34
CA LYS A 172 -20.50 -2.02 -14.90
C LYS A 172 -19.84 -3.07 -13.98
N PHE A 173 -20.30 -3.12 -12.76
CA PHE A 173 -19.88 -4.11 -11.76
C PHE A 173 -21.00 -5.11 -11.51
N PHE A 174 -20.71 -6.40 -11.73
CA PHE A 174 -21.69 -7.47 -11.57
C PHE A 174 -21.35 -8.36 -10.37
N GLN A 175 -22.35 -8.72 -9.59
CA GLN A 175 -22.16 -9.60 -8.44
C GLN A 175 -21.49 -10.92 -8.88
N GLY A 176 -20.40 -11.28 -8.22
CA GLY A 176 -19.63 -12.51 -8.49
C GLY A 176 -18.65 -12.41 -9.64
N SER A 177 -18.97 -11.72 -10.75
CA SER A 177 -18.08 -11.57 -11.90
C SER A 177 -17.34 -10.24 -11.97
N GLY A 178 -17.68 -9.27 -11.13
CA GLY A 178 -16.94 -8.02 -10.96
C GLY A 178 -17.01 -7.07 -12.14
N TRP A 179 -15.94 -6.28 -12.28
CA TRP A 179 -15.82 -5.23 -13.30
C TRP A 179 -15.99 -5.79 -14.70
N GLU A 180 -16.96 -5.24 -15.45
CA GLU A 180 -17.37 -5.65 -16.79
C GLU A 180 -17.59 -7.16 -16.97
N GLY A 181 -17.83 -7.89 -15.87
CA GLY A 181 -17.99 -9.35 -15.92
C GLY A 181 -16.69 -10.12 -16.14
N LYS A 182 -15.52 -9.48 -15.96
CA LYS A 182 -14.20 -10.05 -16.28
C LYS A 182 -13.56 -10.84 -15.14
N GLY A 183 -14.26 -11.02 -14.02
CA GLY A 183 -13.76 -11.81 -12.90
C GLY A 183 -13.08 -11.00 -11.77
N TYR A 184 -13.06 -9.68 -11.86
CA TYR A 184 -12.49 -8.80 -10.84
C TYR A 184 -13.54 -8.39 -9.79
N GLY A 185 -14.14 -9.35 -9.11
CA GLY A 185 -15.28 -9.09 -8.23
C GLY A 185 -15.43 -9.99 -7.01
N GLY A 186 -14.75 -11.11 -6.98
CA GLY A 186 -14.97 -12.17 -5.98
C GLY A 186 -14.16 -12.04 -4.69
N TYR A 187 -13.72 -10.86 -4.29
CA TYR A 187 -12.87 -10.64 -3.12
C TYR A 187 -13.20 -9.32 -2.41
N PHE A 188 -12.72 -9.18 -1.17
CA PHE A 188 -12.88 -7.96 -0.38
C PHE A 188 -12.24 -6.76 -1.07
N GLY A 189 -12.91 -5.61 -1.07
CA GLY A 189 -12.42 -4.41 -1.76
C GLY A 189 -12.56 -4.44 -3.29
N ALA A 190 -13.18 -5.48 -3.87
CA ALA A 190 -13.35 -5.59 -5.32
C ALA A 190 -14.16 -4.44 -5.94
N GLN A 191 -15.12 -3.87 -5.21
CA GLN A 191 -15.90 -2.70 -5.65
C GLN A 191 -15.16 -1.36 -5.47
N GLN A 192 -13.91 -1.39 -5.04
CA GLN A 192 -13.10 -0.23 -4.69
C GLN A 192 -11.72 -0.32 -5.34
N ILE A 193 -10.70 0.37 -4.77
CA ILE A 193 -9.35 0.46 -5.32
C ILE A 193 -8.73 -0.90 -5.62
N GLN A 194 -8.92 -1.90 -4.76
CA GLN A 194 -8.32 -3.22 -4.98
C GLN A 194 -8.81 -3.87 -6.28
N GLY A 195 -10.11 -3.80 -6.54
CA GLY A 195 -10.69 -4.41 -7.73
C GLY A 195 -10.49 -3.59 -9.00
N ILE A 196 -10.69 -2.28 -8.91
CA ILE A 196 -10.59 -1.41 -10.09
C ILE A 196 -9.15 -1.29 -10.60
N CYS A 197 -8.15 -1.22 -9.70
CA CYS A 197 -6.74 -1.21 -10.11
C CYS A 197 -6.34 -2.53 -10.77
N SER A 198 -6.80 -3.67 -10.23
CA SER A 198 -6.55 -4.96 -10.89
C SER A 198 -7.19 -5.02 -12.27
N PHE A 199 -8.45 -4.62 -12.40
CA PHE A 199 -9.13 -4.56 -13.69
C PHE A 199 -8.43 -3.61 -14.67
N TYR A 200 -7.97 -2.45 -14.20
CA TYR A 200 -7.27 -1.45 -15.00
C TYR A 200 -5.95 -2.00 -15.55
N TYR A 201 -5.05 -2.47 -14.69
CA TYR A 201 -3.71 -2.92 -15.10
C TYR A 201 -3.70 -4.29 -15.77
N ASP A 202 -4.63 -5.19 -15.43
CA ASP A 202 -4.64 -6.54 -16.00
C ASP A 202 -5.46 -6.64 -17.30
N TYR A 203 -6.50 -5.82 -17.44
CA TYR A 203 -7.45 -5.95 -18.54
C TYR A 203 -7.51 -4.73 -19.47
N ARG A 204 -7.55 -3.50 -18.90
CA ARG A 204 -7.64 -2.28 -19.72
C ARG A 204 -6.28 -1.88 -20.28
N HIS A 205 -5.23 -1.94 -19.47
CA HIS A 205 -3.86 -1.54 -19.80
C HIS A 205 -2.85 -2.64 -19.46
N PRO A 206 -2.96 -3.84 -20.05
CA PRO A 206 -2.08 -4.95 -19.73
C PRO A 206 -0.63 -4.63 -20.07
N GLY A 207 0.28 -5.01 -19.15
CA GLY A 207 1.71 -4.81 -19.29
C GLY A 207 2.23 -3.42 -18.89
N THR A 208 1.37 -2.53 -18.36
CA THR A 208 1.79 -1.22 -17.85
C THR A 208 1.98 -1.21 -16.32
N GLY A 209 1.49 -2.21 -15.62
CA GLY A 209 1.64 -2.40 -14.19
C GLY A 209 2.48 -3.63 -13.85
N VAL A 210 3.33 -3.52 -12.83
CA VAL A 210 4.22 -4.60 -12.39
C VAL A 210 3.90 -5.00 -10.96
N GLU A 211 3.72 -6.30 -10.74
CA GLU A 211 3.55 -6.86 -9.42
C GLU A 211 4.89 -7.07 -8.73
N LEU A 212 5.10 -6.33 -7.64
CA LEU A 212 6.26 -6.51 -6.77
C LEU A 212 6.07 -7.70 -5.83
N ASN A 213 7.17 -8.30 -5.41
CA ASN A 213 7.12 -9.37 -4.44
C ASN A 213 6.66 -8.84 -3.07
N ARG A 214 5.49 -9.29 -2.62
CA ARG A 214 4.82 -8.86 -1.40
C ARG A 214 5.55 -9.21 -0.09
N CYS A 215 6.54 -10.08 -0.14
CA CYS A 215 7.37 -10.36 1.04
C CYS A 215 8.40 -9.27 1.31
N TYR A 216 8.77 -8.50 0.30
CA TYR A 216 9.75 -7.40 0.39
C TYR A 216 9.09 -6.03 0.39
N TYR A 217 8.00 -5.87 -0.37
CA TYR A 217 7.25 -4.63 -0.46
C TYR A 217 5.84 -4.80 0.09
N ASN A 218 5.37 -3.80 0.85
CA ASN A 218 4.04 -3.85 1.45
C ASN A 218 3.82 -5.13 2.30
N ALA A 219 4.88 -5.58 2.99
CA ALA A 219 4.88 -6.86 3.71
C ALA A 219 3.82 -6.88 4.82
N MET A 220 2.85 -7.78 4.69
CA MET A 220 1.73 -7.93 5.62
C MET A 220 1.91 -9.16 6.55
N ALA A 221 3.06 -9.82 6.51
CA ALA A 221 3.30 -11.12 7.18
C ALA A 221 2.42 -12.26 6.62
N ASP A 222 2.33 -12.32 5.30
CA ASP A 222 1.58 -13.37 4.61
C ASP A 222 2.15 -14.75 4.94
N SER A 223 1.33 -15.61 5.54
CA SER A 223 1.69 -16.99 5.76
C SER A 223 1.38 -17.85 4.53
N PRO A 224 2.13 -18.95 4.31
CA PRO A 224 1.81 -19.87 3.24
C PRO A 224 0.44 -20.52 3.48
N ARG A 225 -0.41 -20.51 2.45
CA ARG A 225 -1.73 -21.14 2.53
C ARG A 225 -1.99 -21.92 1.26
N GLN A 226 -1.94 -23.22 1.41
CA GLN A 226 -2.48 -24.17 0.43
C GLN A 226 -3.91 -24.50 0.79
N GLY A 227 -4.70 -24.86 -0.19
CA GLY A 227 -6.05 -25.31 0.08
C GLY A 227 -6.92 -25.44 -1.16
N GLY A 228 -8.14 -25.87 -0.94
CA GLY A 228 -9.12 -26.16 -1.98
C GLY A 228 -8.80 -27.46 -2.74
N PRO A 229 -9.64 -27.83 -3.71
CA PRO A 229 -9.50 -29.08 -4.47
C PRO A 229 -8.22 -29.17 -5.30
N SER A 230 -7.60 -28.01 -5.64
CA SER A 230 -6.40 -27.97 -6.46
C SER A 230 -5.10 -28.22 -5.68
N GLY A 231 -5.12 -28.10 -4.35
CA GLY A 231 -3.93 -28.11 -3.50
C GLY A 231 -2.92 -26.98 -3.75
N LYS A 232 -3.27 -26.01 -4.60
CA LYS A 232 -2.39 -24.90 -4.98
C LYS A 232 -2.34 -23.79 -3.94
N CYS A 233 -1.28 -23.00 -3.98
CA CYS A 233 -1.15 -21.77 -3.22
C CYS A 233 -2.17 -20.72 -3.70
N ARG A 234 -2.40 -19.67 -2.89
CA ARG A 234 -3.30 -18.57 -3.25
C ARG A 234 -2.85 -17.82 -4.50
N ASP A 235 -1.56 -17.73 -4.74
CA ASP A 235 -0.95 -17.14 -5.94
C ASP A 235 -0.90 -18.10 -7.14
N GLY A 236 -1.48 -19.32 -7.02
CA GLY A 236 -1.56 -20.30 -8.07
C GLY A 236 -0.32 -21.19 -8.24
N ARG A 237 0.76 -20.94 -7.47
CA ARG A 237 1.97 -21.77 -7.50
C ARG A 237 1.79 -23.07 -6.75
N ASP A 238 2.66 -24.04 -7.03
CA ASP A 238 2.69 -25.32 -6.32
C ASP A 238 3.40 -25.20 -4.97
N GLU A 239 4.43 -24.34 -4.87
CA GLU A 239 5.13 -24.01 -3.64
C GLU A 239 4.70 -22.62 -3.13
N CYS A 240 4.20 -22.59 -1.90
CA CYS A 240 3.70 -21.37 -1.30
C CYS A 240 4.83 -20.55 -0.70
N GLN A 241 4.93 -19.29 -1.11
CA GLN A 241 5.86 -18.34 -0.51
C GLN A 241 5.41 -17.99 0.91
N ASP A 242 6.33 -18.14 1.86
CA ASP A 242 6.12 -17.78 3.27
C ASP A 242 6.82 -16.46 3.61
N CYS A 243 6.07 -15.37 3.61
CA CYS A 243 6.61 -14.07 3.96
C CYS A 243 6.91 -13.90 5.46
N THR A 244 6.41 -14.81 6.31
CA THR A 244 6.71 -14.76 7.75
C THR A 244 8.16 -15.12 8.07
N THR A 245 8.84 -15.80 7.14
CA THR A 245 10.26 -16.18 7.27
C THR A 245 11.23 -15.22 6.61
N THR A 246 10.72 -14.18 5.93
CA THR A 246 11.56 -13.18 5.25
C THR A 246 12.43 -12.43 6.28
N PRO A 247 13.74 -12.34 6.09
CA PRO A 247 14.61 -11.55 6.95
C PRO A 247 14.18 -10.08 6.97
N ILE A 248 14.07 -9.49 8.17
CA ILE A 248 13.62 -8.10 8.31
C ILE A 248 14.53 -7.11 7.56
N GLU A 249 15.79 -7.45 7.45
CA GLU A 249 16.81 -6.69 6.71
C GLU A 249 16.62 -6.72 5.18
N GLU A 250 15.77 -7.56 4.64
CA GLU A 250 15.43 -7.60 3.22
C GLU A 250 14.12 -6.86 2.91
N ILE A 251 13.30 -6.62 3.94
CA ILE A 251 11.99 -5.98 3.78
C ILE A 251 12.15 -4.48 3.56
N LYS A 252 11.54 -3.96 2.51
CA LYS A 252 11.57 -2.55 2.11
C LYS A 252 10.44 -1.74 2.76
N SER A 253 9.25 -2.30 2.83
CA SER A 253 8.09 -1.66 3.45
C SER A 253 7.15 -2.67 4.08
N VAL A 254 6.46 -2.24 5.13
CA VAL A 254 5.51 -3.04 5.92
C VAL A 254 4.14 -2.38 5.88
N HIS A 255 3.08 -3.19 5.86
CA HIS A 255 1.71 -2.74 6.01
C HIS A 255 1.03 -3.54 7.14
N PHE A 256 0.60 -2.84 8.18
CA PHE A 256 0.02 -3.47 9.37
C PHE A 256 -1.44 -3.87 9.17
N THR A 257 -1.72 -4.74 8.19
CA THR A 257 -3.06 -5.26 7.88
C THR A 257 -3.31 -6.59 8.56
N LEU A 258 -2.46 -7.59 8.37
CA LEU A 258 -2.57 -8.90 9.03
C LEU A 258 -1.94 -8.86 10.43
N CYS A 259 -0.83 -8.16 10.60
CA CYS A 259 -0.34 -7.79 11.92
C CYS A 259 -1.26 -6.73 12.54
N SER A 260 -1.51 -6.83 13.84
CA SER A 260 -2.21 -5.78 14.56
C SER A 260 -1.45 -4.45 14.44
N LYS A 261 -2.20 -3.34 14.46
CA LYS A 261 -1.60 -2.00 14.41
C LYS A 261 -0.68 -1.78 15.62
N PRO A 262 0.53 -1.23 15.45
CA PRO A 262 1.50 -1.06 16.57
C PRO A 262 0.92 -0.27 17.74
N TRP A 263 0.20 0.81 17.47
CA TRP A 263 -0.41 1.66 18.50
C TRP A 263 -1.55 0.99 19.28
N LYS A 264 -2.01 -0.18 18.87
CA LYS A 264 -2.96 -0.99 19.65
C LYS A 264 -2.29 -1.74 20.80
N CYS A 265 -0.97 -1.70 20.91
CA CYS A 265 -0.22 -2.44 21.93
C CYS A 265 -0.67 -3.91 22.03
N PRO A 266 -0.65 -4.69 20.93
CA PRO A 266 -1.27 -6.01 20.92
C PRO A 266 -0.55 -7.01 21.81
N GLY A 267 -1.30 -8.02 22.26
CA GLY A 267 -0.78 -9.16 23.00
C GLY A 267 0.02 -10.12 22.10
N LEU A 268 1.25 -9.78 21.80
CA LEU A 268 2.14 -10.65 21.04
C LEU A 268 2.60 -11.82 21.89
N VAL A 269 2.47 -13.03 21.34
CA VAL A 269 2.82 -14.26 22.06
C VAL A 269 4.33 -14.54 21.94
N ASP A 270 4.89 -14.37 20.73
CA ASP A 270 6.30 -14.64 20.44
C ASP A 270 6.99 -13.38 19.87
N THR A 271 8.09 -12.97 20.50
CA THR A 271 8.92 -11.83 20.03
C THR A 271 9.75 -12.17 18.79
N LYS A 272 9.86 -13.45 18.43
CA LYS A 272 10.49 -13.90 17.18
C LYS A 272 9.56 -13.84 15.97
N ASP A 273 8.27 -13.74 16.22
CA ASP A 273 7.25 -13.54 15.19
C ASP A 273 7.57 -12.31 14.34
N ILE A 274 7.32 -12.40 13.04
CA ILE A 274 7.60 -11.29 12.10
C ILE A 274 6.80 -10.04 12.44
N CYS A 275 5.56 -10.17 12.93
CA CYS A 275 4.76 -9.03 13.40
C CYS A 275 5.41 -8.33 14.59
N ALA A 276 6.01 -9.10 15.53
CA ALA A 276 6.74 -8.52 16.65
C ALA A 276 7.99 -7.76 16.18
N LYS A 277 8.70 -8.27 15.15
CA LYS A 277 9.82 -7.56 14.53
C LYS A 277 9.36 -6.27 13.87
N PHE A 278 8.24 -6.28 13.14
CA PHE A 278 7.65 -5.09 12.53
C PHE A 278 7.26 -4.04 13.59
N HIS A 279 6.64 -4.45 14.68
CA HIS A 279 6.32 -3.54 15.81
C HIS A 279 7.58 -2.94 16.42
N LYS A 280 8.62 -3.74 16.61
CA LYS A 280 9.91 -3.27 17.14
C LYS A 280 10.52 -2.18 16.26
N GLU A 281 10.51 -2.37 14.94
CA GLU A 281 11.00 -1.37 13.98
C GLU A 281 10.12 -0.11 13.96
N TRP A 282 8.80 -0.25 13.99
CA TRP A 282 7.89 0.89 14.06
C TRP A 282 8.16 1.74 15.31
N PHE A 283 8.29 1.11 16.47
CA PHE A 283 8.60 1.82 17.71
C PHE A 283 10.03 2.35 17.77
N ARG A 284 10.99 1.72 17.08
CA ARG A 284 12.34 2.28 16.93
C ARG A 284 12.30 3.60 16.15
N ILE A 285 11.66 3.59 15.00
CA ILE A 285 11.52 4.80 14.16
C ILE A 285 10.74 5.88 14.90
N ARG A 286 9.72 5.50 15.65
CA ARG A 286 8.97 6.40 16.50
C ARG A 286 9.84 7.06 17.58
N GLU A 287 10.68 6.28 18.26
CA GLU A 287 11.60 6.80 19.27
C GLU A 287 12.60 7.79 18.65
N ASP A 288 13.12 7.47 17.47
CA ASP A 288 14.03 8.36 16.75
C ASP A 288 13.33 9.68 16.33
N LEU A 289 12.07 9.61 15.94
CA LEU A 289 11.25 10.80 15.65
C LEU A 289 11.01 11.66 16.90
N ASP A 290 10.66 11.04 18.04
CA ASP A 290 10.48 11.75 19.31
C ASP A 290 11.77 12.46 19.74
N LYS A 291 12.93 11.81 19.60
CA LYS A 291 14.24 12.41 19.88
C LYS A 291 14.51 13.62 18.96
N LYS A 292 14.21 13.47 17.67
CA LYS A 292 14.38 14.55 16.71
C LYS A 292 13.53 15.76 17.07
N TYR A 293 12.26 15.57 17.39
CA TYR A 293 11.36 16.65 17.81
C TYR A 293 11.81 17.31 19.11
N ALA A 294 12.29 16.56 20.08
CA ALA A 294 12.84 17.13 21.31
C ALA A 294 14.00 18.08 21.00
N ILE A 295 14.95 17.68 20.13
CA ILE A 295 16.08 18.49 19.70
C ILE A 295 15.61 19.76 18.97
N GLU A 296 14.70 19.62 18.00
CA GLU A 296 14.16 20.75 17.23
C GLU A 296 13.46 21.79 18.12
N MET A 297 12.84 21.34 19.21
CA MET A 297 12.17 22.19 20.20
C MET A 297 13.09 22.66 21.32
N GLY A 298 14.37 22.33 21.28
CA GLY A 298 15.35 22.69 22.32
C GLY A 298 15.04 22.06 23.70
N LYS A 299 14.42 20.87 23.69
CA LYS A 299 14.02 20.13 24.89
C LYS A 299 14.78 18.82 25.03
N GLU A 300 14.83 18.29 26.25
CA GLU A 300 15.39 16.96 26.51
C GLU A 300 14.36 15.89 26.11
N TYR A 301 14.84 14.85 25.43
CA TYR A 301 14.00 13.69 25.11
C TYR A 301 13.60 12.95 26.39
N ILE A 302 12.30 12.76 26.59
CA ILE A 302 11.75 12.01 27.71
C ILE A 302 11.40 10.59 27.25
N LYS A 303 12.17 9.61 27.72
CA LYS A 303 11.91 8.20 27.41
C LYS A 303 10.56 7.75 27.98
N PRO A 304 9.69 7.11 27.17
CA PRO A 304 8.42 6.55 27.67
C PRO A 304 8.62 5.52 28.78
N ARG A 305 7.70 5.46 29.74
CA ARG A 305 7.80 4.62 30.92
C ARG A 305 6.87 3.41 30.96
N GLY A 306 6.30 3.04 29.83
CA GLY A 306 5.47 1.84 29.71
C GLY A 306 6.29 0.57 29.92
N LYS A 307 5.72 -0.40 30.64
CA LYS A 307 6.42 -1.65 31.02
C LYS A 307 5.93 -2.87 30.22
N TYR A 308 4.91 -2.72 29.40
CA TYR A 308 4.39 -3.83 28.61
C TYR A 308 5.33 -4.16 27.45
N LYS A 309 5.92 -5.36 27.47
CA LYS A 309 6.89 -5.87 26.48
C LYS A 309 7.86 -4.78 26.00
N PRO A 310 8.71 -4.20 26.88
CA PRO A 310 9.55 -3.05 26.58
C PRO A 310 10.54 -3.32 25.43
N GLU A 311 10.93 -4.59 25.21
CA GLU A 311 11.81 -5.02 24.14
C GLU A 311 11.17 -4.88 22.72
N VAL A 312 9.84 -4.93 22.64
CA VAL A 312 9.06 -4.76 21.39
C VAL A 312 8.58 -3.33 21.26
N PHE A 313 7.93 -2.81 22.31
CA PHE A 313 7.23 -1.51 22.30
C PHE A 313 8.06 -0.36 22.86
N ARG A 314 9.31 -0.61 23.23
CA ARG A 314 10.31 0.38 23.68
C ARG A 314 9.80 1.34 24.77
N GLY A 315 8.87 0.88 25.59
CA GLY A 315 8.26 1.69 26.66
C GLY A 315 7.05 2.52 26.26
N TYR A 316 6.60 2.45 24.98
CA TYR A 316 5.41 3.19 24.51
C TYR A 316 4.08 2.53 24.83
N CYS A 317 4.08 1.35 25.46
CA CYS A 317 2.87 0.64 25.86
C CYS A 317 2.82 0.41 27.35
N LYS A 318 1.75 0.89 28.03
CA LYS A 318 1.51 0.64 29.46
C LYS A 318 0.85 -0.72 29.70
N THR A 319 -0.08 -1.11 28.81
CA THR A 319 -0.88 -2.32 28.92
C THR A 319 -1.10 -2.91 27.53
N ASN A 320 -1.61 -4.13 27.49
CA ASN A 320 -2.10 -4.73 26.25
C ASN A 320 -3.41 -4.05 25.82
N GLY A 321 -3.40 -3.40 24.65
CA GLY A 321 -4.54 -2.73 24.03
C GLY A 321 -4.38 -1.22 23.81
N GLU A 322 -5.24 -0.63 22.99
CA GLU A 322 -5.16 0.76 22.52
C GLU A 322 -5.04 1.81 23.62
N ARG A 323 -5.71 1.60 24.75
CA ARG A 323 -5.63 2.50 25.91
C ARG A 323 -4.26 2.50 26.60
N GLY A 324 -3.41 1.56 26.26
CA GLY A 324 -2.05 1.46 26.78
C GLY A 324 -1.01 2.25 26.01
N PHE A 325 -1.34 2.69 24.81
CA PHE A 325 -0.43 3.43 23.94
C PHE A 325 -0.13 4.84 24.48
N LEU A 326 1.15 5.20 24.47
CA LEU A 326 1.61 6.54 24.85
C LEU A 326 1.82 7.36 23.56
N PRO A 327 1.01 8.39 23.32
CA PRO A 327 1.14 9.26 22.16
C PRO A 327 2.45 10.07 22.20
N LEU A 328 2.79 10.71 21.08
CA LEU A 328 3.90 11.66 21.01
C LEU A 328 3.76 12.69 22.13
N HIS A 329 4.89 13.00 22.78
CA HIS A 329 4.91 14.12 23.70
C HIS A 329 4.67 15.42 22.89
N SER A 330 3.76 16.26 23.38
CA SER A 330 3.66 17.64 22.91
C SER A 330 4.86 18.39 23.53
N TYR A 331 5.91 18.54 22.75
CA TYR A 331 7.08 19.33 23.12
C TYR A 331 6.82 20.82 22.99
#